data_6a482efebb0664dd16e8434541cd082e
#
_entry.id   6a482efebb0664dd16e8434541cd082e
#
_cell.length_a   1.000
_cell.length_b   1.000
_cell.length_c   1.000
_cell.angle_alpha   90.00
_cell.angle_beta   90.00
_cell.angle_gamma   90.00
#
_symmetry.space_group_name_H-M   'P 1'
#
loop_
_entity.id
_entity.type
_entity.pdbx_description
1 polymer ?
#
loop_
_entity_poly.entity_id
_entity_poly.type
_entity_poly.pdbx_seq_one_letter_code
_entity_poly.pdbx_strand_id
1 'polypeptide(L)'
;MQNQSMKAVHGNSKTRRSLANIYAIYSILHFYIDDYFNKPQEYRQFGGYDYMCLFNFYRGLYGGIKLQNHALNSRVNGEFRNKFPTISNDLIIADNGKYLLHIDYLYVEDKDISKTACRIIEKYIDLLVEKDYSLINILQYMQNITNYSEKKQQINSLLVEDAEARIFEIISYAILKNHYKNIDVYFGYSLDTVHKEQLQLYKTGRTNANDGGIDFVMRPVGRFFQVTEVDNYDKYLLHIDKVMHFPISFVIKTKLSKEYILCKLNEYIDVRANGMRIIQERYHKAIEEIITINELQQWIVELNDNDIDNIIRDINIYYKFEMNIDYDNN
;
A
#
# COMPACT_ATOMS: atom_id res chain seq x y z
N MET A 1 11.47 12.19 10.48
CA MET A 1 11.29 10.84 9.90
C MET A 1 10.20 10.05 10.63
N GLN A 2 10.30 9.82 11.94
CA GLN A 2 9.28 9.11 12.72
C GLN A 2 7.86 9.71 12.56
N ASN A 3 7.70 11.05 12.62
CA ASN A 3 6.42 11.72 12.46
C ASN A 3 5.81 11.62 11.04
N GLN A 4 6.62 11.46 9.99
CA GLN A 4 6.12 11.21 8.63
C GLN A 4 5.70 9.76 8.46
N SER A 5 6.44 8.86 9.08
CA SER A 5 6.16 7.44 9.12
C SER A 5 4.88 7.14 9.91
N MET A 6 4.68 7.80 11.07
CA MET A 6 3.45 7.66 11.86
C MET A 6 2.21 8.25 11.16
N LYS A 7 2.34 9.37 10.43
CA LYS A 7 1.26 9.89 9.58
C LYS A 7 0.97 9.00 8.38
N ALA A 8 1.96 8.23 7.90
CA ALA A 8 1.83 7.30 6.81
C ALA A 8 1.32 5.91 7.24
N VAL A 9 1.24 5.64 8.54
CA VAL A 9 0.63 4.41 9.11
C VAL A 9 -0.87 4.33 8.80
N HIS A 10 -1.51 5.43 8.42
CA HIS A 10 -2.91 5.48 8.00
C HIS A 10 -3.11 5.36 6.47
N GLY A 11 -2.28 4.58 5.80
CA GLY A 11 -2.69 4.05 4.52
C GLY A 11 -2.04 4.56 3.25
N ASN A 12 -0.70 4.60 3.13
CA ASN A 12 -0.08 4.98 1.86
C ASN A 12 1.21 4.21 1.54
N SER A 13 1.48 4.02 0.24
CA SER A 13 2.77 3.65 -0.36
C SER A 13 3.99 4.42 0.21
N LYS A 14 3.74 5.54 0.86
CA LYS A 14 4.74 6.34 1.58
C LYS A 14 5.36 5.59 2.78
N THR A 15 4.65 4.64 3.40
CA THR A 15 5.15 3.87 4.55
C THR A 15 6.36 3.01 4.18
N ARG A 16 6.30 2.31 3.05
CA ARG A 16 7.46 1.49 2.57
C ARG A 16 8.67 2.35 2.21
N ARG A 17 8.43 3.53 1.67
CA ARG A 17 9.51 4.47 1.35
C ARG A 17 10.17 5.00 2.61
N SER A 18 9.41 5.19 3.70
CA SER A 18 9.96 5.62 4.98
C SER A 18 10.72 4.51 5.69
N LEU A 19 10.31 3.22 5.54
CA LEU A 19 11.09 2.08 6.04
C LEU A 19 12.47 2.00 5.41
N ALA A 20 12.59 2.20 4.09
CA ALA A 20 13.89 2.21 3.42
C ALA A 20 14.84 3.25 4.01
N ASN A 21 14.33 4.45 4.33
CA ASN A 21 15.13 5.49 4.95
C ASN A 21 15.53 5.15 6.40
N ILE A 22 14.61 4.56 7.17
CA ILE A 22 14.88 4.12 8.54
C ILE A 22 15.89 2.98 8.54
N TYR A 23 15.74 2.01 7.64
CA TYR A 23 16.65 0.88 7.54
C TYR A 23 18.04 1.25 7.02
N ALA A 24 18.15 2.25 6.16
CA ALA A 24 19.44 2.81 5.77
C ALA A 24 20.20 3.37 6.97
N ILE A 25 19.53 4.10 7.86
CA ILE A 25 20.11 4.62 9.10
C ILE A 25 20.42 3.47 10.06
N TYR A 26 19.46 2.58 10.25
CA TYR A 26 19.53 1.47 11.20
C TYR A 26 20.67 0.50 10.87
N SER A 27 20.87 0.17 9.58
CA SER A 27 21.95 -0.71 9.18
C SER A 27 23.34 -0.13 9.54
N ILE A 28 23.54 1.17 9.32
CA ILE A 28 24.79 1.83 9.70
C ILE A 28 24.94 1.88 11.24
N LEU A 29 23.86 2.21 11.96
CA LEU A 29 23.87 2.25 13.43
C LEU A 29 24.21 0.89 14.05
N HIS A 30 23.67 -0.20 13.49
CA HIS A 30 23.91 -1.55 13.96
C HIS A 30 25.41 -1.88 13.96
N PHE A 31 26.07 -1.77 12.81
CA PHE A 31 27.50 -2.02 12.71
C PHE A 31 28.34 -1.01 13.49
N TYR A 32 27.92 0.26 13.53
CA TYR A 32 28.60 1.29 14.33
C TYR A 32 28.61 0.94 15.82
N ILE A 33 27.50 0.46 16.37
CA ILE A 33 27.40 0.09 17.79
C ILE A 33 28.36 -1.07 18.13
N ASP A 34 28.50 -2.02 17.23
CA ASP A 34 29.36 -3.17 17.44
C ASP A 34 30.85 -2.79 17.36
N ASP A 35 31.21 -1.92 16.41
CA ASP A 35 32.63 -1.63 16.09
C ASP A 35 33.15 -0.38 16.82
N TYR A 36 32.34 0.66 16.93
CA TYR A 36 32.80 2.03 17.26
C TYR A 36 32.03 2.70 18.40
N PHE A 37 31.15 2.00 19.12
CA PHE A 37 30.42 2.62 20.22
C PHE A 37 31.38 3.26 21.26
N ASN A 38 31.17 4.55 21.59
CA ASN A 38 32.06 5.36 22.43
C ASN A 38 33.52 5.52 21.93
N LYS A 39 33.77 5.33 20.62
CA LYS A 39 35.09 5.48 20.01
C LYS A 39 35.10 6.55 18.91
N PRO A 40 34.76 7.83 19.20
CA PRO A 40 34.57 8.84 18.18
C PRO A 40 35.84 9.13 17.36
N GLN A 41 37.03 9.02 17.96
CA GLN A 41 38.29 9.29 17.28
C GLN A 41 38.62 8.19 16.26
N GLU A 42 38.38 6.94 16.59
CA GLU A 42 38.55 5.81 15.67
C GLU A 42 37.53 5.89 14.51
N TYR A 43 36.28 6.22 14.83
CA TYR A 43 35.25 6.35 13.82
C TYR A 43 35.48 7.51 12.84
N ARG A 44 36.09 8.62 13.29
CA ARG A 44 36.48 9.73 12.39
C ARG A 44 37.50 9.32 11.32
N GLN A 45 38.29 8.27 11.58
CA GLN A 45 39.27 7.71 10.66
C GLN A 45 38.71 6.56 9.82
N PHE A 46 37.50 6.11 10.13
CA PHE A 46 36.85 5.03 9.43
C PHE A 46 36.30 5.47 8.09
N GLY A 47 36.58 4.70 7.03
CA GLY A 47 36.18 5.05 5.66
C GLY A 47 34.73 4.69 5.30
N GLY A 48 33.97 4.05 6.21
CA GLY A 48 32.57 3.65 5.99
C GLY A 48 32.38 2.16 5.69
N TYR A 49 31.13 1.71 5.87
CA TYR A 49 30.69 0.34 5.59
C TYR A 49 30.38 0.14 4.12
N ASP A 50 30.63 -1.05 3.62
CA ASP A 50 30.33 -1.42 2.23
C ASP A 50 28.82 -1.45 1.99
N TYR A 51 28.42 -0.98 0.81
CA TYR A 51 27.01 -0.93 0.40
C TYR A 51 26.33 -2.29 0.50
N MET A 52 26.95 -3.36 -0.01
CA MET A 52 26.34 -4.69 -0.04
C MET A 52 26.17 -5.27 1.36
N CYS A 53 27.09 -4.97 2.28
CA CYS A 53 26.97 -5.37 3.68
C CYS A 53 25.71 -4.76 4.30
N LEU A 54 25.55 -3.43 4.18
CA LEU A 54 24.37 -2.72 4.68
C LEU A 54 23.07 -3.18 4.02
N PHE A 55 23.10 -3.35 2.69
CA PHE A 55 21.96 -3.78 1.91
C PHE A 55 21.46 -5.18 2.30
N ASN A 56 22.38 -6.14 2.42
CA ASN A 56 22.03 -7.51 2.84
C ASN A 56 21.48 -7.55 4.26
N PHE A 57 22.05 -6.76 5.17
CA PHE A 57 21.55 -6.66 6.54
C PHE A 57 20.10 -6.18 6.56
N TYR A 58 19.81 -5.02 5.95
CA TYR A 58 18.46 -4.48 6.04
C TYR A 58 17.42 -5.27 5.25
N ARG A 59 17.84 -6.03 4.23
CA ARG A 59 16.93 -6.96 3.54
C ARG A 59 16.46 -8.12 4.42
N GLY A 60 17.24 -8.51 5.42
CA GLY A 60 16.86 -9.50 6.43
C GLY A 60 15.86 -8.99 7.47
N LEU A 61 15.65 -7.67 7.54
CA LEU A 61 14.70 -7.07 8.49
C LEU A 61 13.25 -7.21 8.01
N TYR A 62 12.30 -7.04 8.92
CA TYR A 62 10.87 -7.09 8.63
C TYR A 62 10.49 -6.18 7.45
N GLY A 63 9.88 -6.76 6.41
CA GLY A 63 9.54 -6.02 5.18
C GLY A 63 10.73 -5.58 4.32
N GLY A 64 11.96 -5.85 4.74
CA GLY A 64 13.20 -5.46 4.07
C GLY A 64 13.39 -6.14 2.71
N ILE A 65 12.97 -7.39 2.57
CA ILE A 65 13.10 -8.17 1.33
C ILE A 65 12.43 -7.51 0.10
N LYS A 66 11.42 -6.68 0.35
CA LYS A 66 10.68 -5.92 -0.70
C LYS A 66 11.37 -4.60 -1.07
N LEU A 67 12.40 -4.20 -0.33
CA LEU A 67 13.10 -2.96 -0.60
C LEU A 67 14.01 -3.15 -1.82
N GLN A 68 13.87 -2.21 -2.76
CA GLN A 68 14.70 -2.19 -3.96
C GLN A 68 16.05 -1.58 -3.64
N ASN A 69 17.01 -1.87 -4.51
CA ASN A 69 18.34 -1.28 -4.48
C ASN A 69 18.24 0.23 -4.80
N HIS A 70 18.21 1.04 -3.76
CA HIS A 70 18.27 2.51 -3.86
C HIS A 70 19.55 2.99 -3.19
N ALA A 71 20.07 4.12 -3.66
CA ALA A 71 21.18 4.78 -2.99
C ALA A 71 20.78 5.08 -1.53
N LEU A 72 21.56 4.56 -0.59
CA LEU A 72 21.26 4.66 0.85
C LEU A 72 21.24 6.12 1.35
N ASN A 73 22.07 7.01 0.75
CA ASN A 73 22.28 8.36 1.21
C ASN A 73 21.37 9.41 0.58
N SER A 74 21.21 9.43 -0.75
CA SER A 74 20.59 10.56 -1.48
C SER A 74 19.20 10.89 -1.00
N ARG A 75 18.38 9.85 -0.77
CA ARG A 75 17.01 10.03 -0.33
C ARG A 75 16.90 10.39 1.14
N VAL A 76 17.69 9.73 2.00
CA VAL A 76 17.74 10.02 3.43
C VAL A 76 18.20 11.45 3.66
N ASN A 77 19.26 11.87 3.00
CA ASN A 77 19.81 13.22 3.11
C ASN A 77 18.85 14.27 2.54
N GLY A 78 18.14 13.96 1.43
CA GLY A 78 17.11 14.84 0.88
C GLY A 78 15.97 15.10 1.86
N GLU A 79 15.45 14.05 2.49
CA GLU A 79 14.41 14.19 3.52
C GLU A 79 14.93 14.86 4.79
N PHE A 80 16.18 14.61 5.16
CA PHE A 80 16.82 15.22 6.31
C PHE A 80 16.97 16.74 6.12
N ARG A 81 17.52 17.19 4.97
CA ARG A 81 17.65 18.62 4.63
C ARG A 81 16.29 19.34 4.58
N ASN A 82 15.26 18.68 4.02
CA ASN A 82 13.91 19.25 3.99
C ASN A 82 13.34 19.49 5.39
N LYS A 83 13.68 18.65 6.36
CA LYS A 83 13.20 18.77 7.74
C LYS A 83 14.05 19.70 8.60
N PHE A 84 15.31 19.81 8.31
CA PHE A 84 16.29 20.58 9.05
C PHE A 84 17.08 21.49 8.10
N PRO A 85 16.44 22.50 7.51
CA PRO A 85 17.06 23.35 6.47
C PRO A 85 18.24 24.18 6.96
N THR A 86 18.39 24.36 8.27
CA THR A 86 19.52 25.08 8.88
C THR A 86 20.77 24.23 9.06
N ILE A 87 20.69 22.92 8.86
CA ILE A 87 21.81 22.01 9.03
C ILE A 87 22.50 21.83 7.69
N SER A 88 23.82 22.06 7.64
CA SER A 88 24.63 22.00 6.43
C SER A 88 25.16 20.59 6.13
N ASN A 89 25.40 19.76 7.15
CA ASN A 89 26.01 18.45 7.00
C ASN A 89 24.98 17.38 6.63
N ASP A 90 25.32 16.49 5.72
CA ASP A 90 24.52 15.33 5.38
C ASP A 90 24.49 14.33 6.54
N LEU A 91 23.35 13.67 6.74
CA LEU A 91 23.21 12.65 7.79
C LEU A 91 24.04 11.40 7.45
N ILE A 92 23.98 10.96 6.19
CA ILE A 92 24.77 9.82 5.69
C ILE A 92 25.82 10.33 4.72
N ILE A 93 27.08 10.13 5.06
CA ILE A 93 28.22 10.39 4.18
C ILE A 93 28.40 9.16 3.29
N ALA A 94 28.59 9.39 1.99
CA ALA A 94 28.87 8.34 1.03
C ALA A 94 30.14 8.70 0.24
N ASP A 95 31.11 7.81 0.25
CA ASP A 95 32.35 7.92 -0.51
C ASP A 95 32.76 6.56 -1.07
N ASN A 96 33.05 6.50 -2.38
CA ASN A 96 33.53 5.32 -3.08
C ASN A 96 32.75 4.01 -2.76
N GLY A 97 31.40 4.09 -2.66
CA GLY A 97 30.53 2.94 -2.36
C GLY A 97 30.49 2.53 -0.89
N LYS A 98 31.12 3.31 -0.03
CA LYS A 98 31.08 3.13 1.42
C LYS A 98 30.22 4.20 2.08
N TYR A 99 29.56 3.85 3.18
CA TYR A 99 28.55 4.67 3.83
C TYR A 99 28.78 4.72 5.33
N LEU A 100 28.66 5.92 5.92
CA LEU A 100 28.73 6.13 7.35
C LEU A 100 27.77 7.24 7.80
N LEU A 101 27.36 7.24 9.05
CA LEU A 101 26.62 8.34 9.66
C LEU A 101 27.59 9.45 10.06
N HIS A 102 27.21 10.69 9.85
CA HIS A 102 28.03 11.82 10.27
C HIS A 102 28.17 11.80 11.80
N ILE A 103 29.41 11.91 12.28
CA ILE A 103 29.73 11.74 13.71
C ILE A 103 28.99 12.73 14.61
N ASP A 104 28.74 13.95 14.16
CA ASP A 104 28.07 14.98 14.93
C ASP A 104 26.60 14.63 15.25
N TYR A 105 26.00 13.66 14.54
CA TYR A 105 24.67 13.14 14.83
C TYR A 105 24.68 11.89 15.70
N LEU A 106 25.85 11.34 15.99
CA LEU A 106 26.03 10.20 16.90
C LEU A 106 26.46 10.67 18.30
N TYR A 107 27.15 11.81 18.38
CA TYR A 107 27.58 12.41 19.61
C TYR A 107 26.89 13.75 19.85
N VAL A 108 26.16 13.83 20.95
CA VAL A 108 25.49 15.06 21.40
C VAL A 108 25.95 15.34 22.82
N GLU A 109 26.50 16.51 23.07
CA GLU A 109 27.05 16.88 24.39
C GLU A 109 28.00 15.81 24.97
N ASP A 110 28.95 15.37 24.12
CA ASP A 110 29.93 14.32 24.44
C ASP A 110 29.35 12.94 24.80
N LYS A 111 28.09 12.70 24.51
CA LYS A 111 27.44 11.41 24.73
C LYS A 111 27.13 10.72 23.41
N ASP A 112 27.47 9.45 23.32
CA ASP A 112 27.09 8.58 22.21
C ASP A 112 25.62 8.19 22.34
N ILE A 113 24.79 8.72 21.41
CA ILE A 113 23.35 8.48 21.40
C ILE A 113 22.94 7.33 20.48
N SER A 114 23.87 6.64 19.83
CA SER A 114 23.60 5.62 18.82
C SER A 114 22.73 4.49 19.34
N LYS A 115 22.99 3.98 20.55
CA LYS A 115 22.15 2.93 21.18
C LYS A 115 20.73 3.41 21.44
N THR A 116 20.55 4.67 21.82
CA THR A 116 19.22 5.24 22.03
C THR A 116 18.47 5.36 20.69
N ALA A 117 19.14 5.85 19.64
CA ALA A 117 18.57 5.93 18.31
C ALA A 117 18.20 4.53 17.78
N CYS A 118 19.04 3.54 17.98
CA CYS A 118 18.82 2.15 17.61
C CYS A 118 17.55 1.60 18.28
N ARG A 119 17.42 1.72 19.60
CA ARG A 119 16.24 1.28 20.35
C ARG A 119 14.94 1.95 19.90
N ILE A 120 15.00 3.24 19.53
CA ILE A 120 13.83 3.95 19.01
C ILE A 120 13.39 3.32 17.67
N ILE A 121 14.35 3.00 16.79
CA ILE A 121 14.06 2.36 15.51
C ILE A 121 13.51 0.95 15.72
N GLU A 122 14.13 0.15 16.57
CA GLU A 122 13.67 -1.19 16.92
C GLU A 122 12.23 -1.18 17.45
N LYS A 123 11.95 -0.32 18.43
CA LYS A 123 10.59 -0.19 18.97
C LYS A 123 9.57 0.26 17.91
N TYR A 124 9.98 1.09 16.97
CA TYR A 124 9.12 1.47 15.86
C TYR A 124 8.84 0.28 14.92
N ILE A 125 9.85 -0.55 14.64
CA ILE A 125 9.69 -1.76 13.84
C ILE A 125 8.75 -2.74 14.55
N ASP A 126 8.94 -2.97 15.86
CA ASP A 126 8.06 -3.82 16.68
C ASP A 126 6.59 -3.38 16.57
N LEU A 127 6.32 -2.09 16.72
CA LEU A 127 4.96 -1.56 16.59
C LEU A 127 4.36 -1.77 15.19
N LEU A 128 5.18 -1.75 14.13
CA LEU A 128 4.71 -2.08 12.78
C LEU A 128 4.39 -3.56 12.65
N VAL A 129 5.25 -4.43 13.20
CA VAL A 129 5.04 -5.87 13.25
C VAL A 129 3.75 -6.19 14.01
N GLU A 130 3.59 -5.67 15.23
CA GLU A 130 2.37 -5.85 16.04
C GLU A 130 1.11 -5.43 15.27
N LYS A 131 1.17 -4.31 14.57
CA LYS A 131 0.05 -3.82 13.76
C LYS A 131 -0.29 -4.77 12.61
N ASP A 132 0.73 -5.22 11.88
CA ASP A 132 0.51 -6.12 10.73
C ASP A 132 -0.01 -7.50 11.19
N TYR A 133 0.46 -8.00 12.34
CA TYR A 133 -0.08 -9.23 12.93
C TYR A 133 -1.47 -9.07 13.53
N SER A 134 -1.86 -7.86 13.95
CA SER A 134 -3.19 -7.63 14.53
C SER A 134 -4.33 -7.97 13.57
N LEU A 135 -4.18 -7.64 12.29
CA LEU A 135 -5.19 -8.02 11.29
C LEU A 135 -5.23 -9.54 11.06
N ILE A 136 -4.07 -10.20 11.07
CA ILE A 136 -4.01 -11.68 10.96
C ILE A 136 -4.77 -12.32 12.11
N ASN A 137 -4.55 -11.84 13.32
CA ASN A 137 -5.27 -12.33 14.51
C ASN A 137 -6.79 -12.10 14.38
N ILE A 138 -7.22 -10.95 13.87
CA ILE A 138 -8.64 -10.68 13.59
C ILE A 138 -9.18 -11.67 12.54
N LEU A 139 -8.45 -11.92 11.46
CA LEU A 139 -8.85 -12.85 10.41
C LEU A 139 -8.92 -14.30 10.92
N GLN A 140 -7.95 -14.72 11.74
CA GLN A 140 -7.98 -16.03 12.41
C GLN A 140 -9.14 -16.14 13.39
N TYR A 141 -9.41 -15.10 14.17
CA TYR A 141 -10.58 -15.04 15.04
C TYR A 141 -11.87 -15.18 14.22
N MET A 142 -12.03 -14.46 13.12
CA MET A 142 -13.19 -14.57 12.24
C MET A 142 -13.41 -15.98 11.67
N GLN A 143 -12.34 -16.72 11.38
CA GLN A 143 -12.43 -18.11 10.92
C GLN A 143 -13.03 -19.04 11.99
N ASN A 144 -12.80 -18.75 13.26
CA ASN A 144 -13.28 -19.53 14.40
C ASN A 144 -14.69 -19.15 14.88
N ILE A 145 -15.23 -18.02 14.43
CA ILE A 145 -16.60 -17.60 14.74
C ILE A 145 -17.58 -18.56 14.04
N THR A 146 -18.57 -19.08 14.78
CA THR A 146 -19.64 -19.91 14.22
C THR A 146 -20.87 -19.10 13.81
N ASN A 147 -21.04 -17.91 14.36
CA ASN A 147 -22.16 -17.01 14.06
C ASN A 147 -21.84 -16.16 12.83
N TYR A 148 -22.53 -16.41 11.72
CA TYR A 148 -22.33 -15.69 10.46
C TYR A 148 -22.75 -14.22 10.50
N SER A 149 -23.72 -13.85 11.32
CA SER A 149 -24.05 -12.43 11.53
C SER A 149 -22.88 -11.67 12.16
N GLU A 150 -22.21 -12.30 13.11
CA GLU A 150 -20.99 -11.73 13.72
C GLU A 150 -19.83 -11.64 12.73
N LYS A 151 -19.63 -12.67 11.88
CA LYS A 151 -18.63 -12.62 10.79
C LYS A 151 -18.88 -11.43 9.85
N LYS A 152 -20.13 -11.24 9.40
CA LYS A 152 -20.52 -10.09 8.56
C LYS A 152 -20.23 -8.77 9.24
N GLN A 153 -20.54 -8.65 10.52
CA GLN A 153 -20.28 -7.45 11.31
C GLN A 153 -18.78 -7.16 11.42
N GLN A 154 -17.95 -8.18 11.63
CA GLN A 154 -16.50 -8.04 11.67
C GLN A 154 -15.92 -7.57 10.33
N ILE A 155 -16.35 -8.14 9.20
CA ILE A 155 -15.91 -7.67 7.88
C ILE A 155 -16.33 -6.20 7.67
N ASN A 156 -17.58 -5.85 8.02
CA ASN A 156 -18.07 -4.48 7.92
C ASN A 156 -17.28 -3.49 8.78
N SER A 157 -16.79 -3.91 9.94
CA SER A 157 -15.96 -3.05 10.81
C SER A 157 -14.60 -2.70 10.21
N LEU A 158 -14.12 -3.47 9.23
CA LEU A 158 -12.89 -3.19 8.50
C LEU A 158 -13.12 -2.26 7.29
N LEU A 159 -14.37 -2.05 6.85
CA LEU A 159 -14.76 -1.16 5.77
C LEU A 159 -15.04 0.24 6.30
N VAL A 160 -13.99 0.97 6.64
CA VAL A 160 -14.04 2.33 7.19
C VAL A 160 -13.16 3.29 6.40
N GLU A 161 -13.47 4.59 6.45
CA GLU A 161 -12.74 5.62 5.67
C GLU A 161 -11.29 5.79 6.10
N ASP A 162 -10.97 5.51 7.35
CA ASP A 162 -9.62 5.56 7.91
C ASP A 162 -8.85 4.23 7.80
N ALA A 163 -9.46 3.18 7.21
CA ALA A 163 -8.78 1.93 6.94
C ALA A 163 -7.49 2.14 6.14
N GLU A 164 -6.49 1.31 6.38
CA GLU A 164 -5.29 1.31 5.54
C GLU A 164 -5.67 0.98 4.09
N ALA A 165 -5.11 1.74 3.12
CA ALA A 165 -5.45 1.60 1.70
C ALA A 165 -5.29 0.15 1.20
N ARG A 166 -4.25 -0.55 1.66
CA ARG A 166 -4.00 -1.95 1.30
C ARG A 166 -5.06 -2.89 1.85
N ILE A 167 -5.46 -2.70 3.09
CA ILE A 167 -6.51 -3.50 3.73
C ILE A 167 -7.82 -3.28 2.99
N PHE A 168 -8.18 -2.04 2.72
CA PHE A 168 -9.37 -1.69 1.97
C PHE A 168 -9.36 -2.32 0.56
N GLU A 169 -8.23 -2.26 -0.16
CA GLU A 169 -8.07 -2.87 -1.49
C GLU A 169 -8.29 -4.39 -1.44
N ILE A 170 -7.67 -5.09 -0.45
CA ILE A 170 -7.80 -6.55 -0.33
C ILE A 170 -9.23 -6.96 0.01
N ILE A 171 -9.88 -6.26 0.94
CA ILE A 171 -11.26 -6.54 1.33
C ILE A 171 -12.21 -6.27 0.16
N SER A 172 -12.05 -5.13 -0.51
CA SER A 172 -12.83 -4.79 -1.70
C SER A 172 -12.68 -5.85 -2.79
N TYR A 173 -11.45 -6.32 -3.04
CA TYR A 173 -11.19 -7.39 -4.00
C TYR A 173 -11.97 -8.67 -3.67
N ALA A 174 -11.92 -9.13 -2.41
CA ALA A 174 -12.59 -10.35 -1.98
C ALA A 174 -14.12 -10.25 -2.12
N ILE A 175 -14.69 -9.09 -1.77
CA ILE A 175 -16.13 -8.83 -1.89
C ILE A 175 -16.54 -8.79 -3.37
N LEU A 176 -15.84 -8.01 -4.20
CA LEU A 176 -16.10 -7.90 -5.63
C LEU A 176 -15.97 -9.24 -6.34
N LYS A 177 -14.91 -9.99 -6.07
CA LYS A 177 -14.70 -11.33 -6.62
C LYS A 177 -15.88 -12.25 -6.32
N ASN A 178 -16.39 -12.19 -5.09
CA ASN A 178 -17.56 -12.99 -4.70
C ASN A 178 -18.87 -12.47 -5.31
N HIS A 179 -19.04 -11.15 -5.40
CA HIS A 179 -20.25 -10.52 -5.96
C HIS A 179 -20.45 -10.89 -7.44
N TYR A 180 -19.38 -10.87 -8.23
CA TYR A 180 -19.45 -11.12 -9.67
C TYR A 180 -19.31 -12.60 -10.08
N LYS A 181 -18.87 -13.52 -9.19
CA LYS A 181 -18.50 -14.90 -9.53
C LYS A 181 -19.58 -15.74 -10.22
N ASN A 182 -20.85 -15.40 -9.99
CA ASN A 182 -22.00 -16.19 -10.51
C ASN A 182 -22.70 -15.48 -11.68
N ILE A 183 -22.09 -14.41 -12.21
CA ILE A 183 -22.65 -13.71 -13.37
C ILE A 183 -22.14 -14.38 -14.63
N ASP A 184 -23.07 -14.94 -15.39
CA ASP A 184 -22.79 -15.55 -16.67
C ASP A 184 -22.79 -14.51 -17.78
N VAL A 185 -21.81 -14.59 -18.67
CA VAL A 185 -21.71 -13.79 -19.88
C VAL A 185 -21.51 -14.68 -21.09
N TYR A 186 -21.95 -14.21 -22.26
CA TYR A 186 -21.67 -14.87 -23.52
C TYR A 186 -20.53 -14.14 -24.22
N PHE A 187 -19.41 -14.82 -24.41
CA PHE A 187 -18.19 -14.23 -24.96
C PHE A 187 -17.60 -15.08 -26.07
N GLY A 188 -17.09 -14.43 -27.14
CA GLY A 188 -16.43 -15.07 -28.26
C GLY A 188 -15.88 -14.04 -29.25
N TYR A 189 -14.92 -14.44 -30.06
CA TYR A 189 -14.33 -13.58 -31.09
C TYR A 189 -15.13 -13.53 -32.39
N SER A 190 -16.08 -14.46 -32.58
CA SER A 190 -17.05 -14.52 -33.69
C SER A 190 -18.33 -15.15 -33.19
N LEU A 191 -19.41 -15.06 -33.95
CA LEU A 191 -20.68 -15.68 -33.61
C LEU A 191 -20.56 -17.21 -33.40
N ASP A 192 -19.70 -17.87 -34.16
CA ASP A 192 -19.48 -19.32 -34.07
C ASP A 192 -18.64 -19.73 -32.85
N THR A 193 -17.94 -18.79 -32.23
CA THR A 193 -17.09 -19.05 -31.05
C THR A 193 -17.70 -18.54 -29.75
N VAL A 194 -18.90 -17.97 -29.82
CA VAL A 194 -19.61 -17.48 -28.61
C VAL A 194 -19.94 -18.68 -27.71
N HIS A 195 -19.48 -18.58 -26.49
CA HIS A 195 -19.78 -19.57 -25.44
C HIS A 195 -20.09 -18.88 -24.11
N LYS A 196 -20.70 -19.61 -23.20
CA LYS A 196 -21.04 -19.12 -21.89
C LYS A 196 -19.83 -19.20 -20.98
N GLU A 197 -19.45 -18.08 -20.35
CA GLU A 197 -18.41 -18.00 -19.33
C GLU A 197 -18.93 -17.27 -18.10
N GLN A 198 -18.30 -17.51 -16.94
CA GLN A 198 -18.56 -16.75 -15.72
C GLN A 198 -17.56 -15.59 -15.61
N LEU A 199 -18.01 -14.47 -15.06
CA LEU A 199 -17.14 -13.36 -14.74
C LEU A 199 -16.11 -13.76 -13.68
N GLN A 200 -14.87 -13.42 -13.91
CA GLN A 200 -13.75 -13.70 -13.01
C GLN A 200 -12.92 -12.45 -12.78
N LEU A 201 -12.77 -12.06 -11.53
CA LEU A 201 -11.97 -10.90 -11.12
C LEU A 201 -10.54 -11.32 -10.75
N TYR A 202 -9.57 -10.60 -11.30
CA TYR A 202 -8.13 -10.82 -11.05
C TYR A 202 -7.47 -9.54 -10.56
N LYS A 203 -6.54 -9.67 -9.62
CA LYS A 203 -5.62 -8.58 -9.27
C LYS A 203 -4.57 -8.45 -10.37
N THR A 204 -4.26 -7.21 -10.78
CA THR A 204 -3.25 -6.93 -11.81
C THR A 204 -1.83 -6.97 -11.27
N GLY A 205 -1.67 -6.79 -9.95
CA GLY A 205 -0.38 -6.81 -9.29
C GLY A 205 -0.51 -6.77 -7.77
N ARG A 206 0.61 -6.52 -7.10
CA ARG A 206 0.62 -6.20 -5.67
C ARG A 206 0.19 -4.75 -5.47
N THR A 207 -0.41 -4.45 -4.33
CA THR A 207 -0.78 -3.08 -3.96
C THR A 207 0.41 -2.12 -4.15
N ASN A 208 0.17 -1.04 -4.88
CA ASN A 208 1.18 -0.05 -5.29
C ASN A 208 2.27 -0.57 -6.25
N ALA A 209 2.03 -1.65 -6.98
CA ALA A 209 2.85 -2.00 -8.12
C ALA A 209 2.76 -0.90 -9.21
N ASN A 210 3.75 -0.87 -10.09
CA ASN A 210 3.73 0.07 -11.21
C ASN A 210 2.91 -0.52 -12.39
N ASP A 211 1.62 -0.78 -12.14
CA ASP A 211 0.66 -1.51 -12.96
C ASP A 211 -0.18 -0.60 -13.90
N GLY A 212 0.27 0.64 -14.10
CA GLY A 212 -0.48 1.61 -14.87
C GLY A 212 -1.68 2.22 -14.15
N GLY A 213 -1.89 1.87 -12.87
CA GLY A 213 -2.97 2.37 -12.04
C GLY A 213 -4.29 1.62 -12.24
N ILE A 214 -4.21 0.32 -12.50
CA ILE A 214 -5.34 -0.62 -12.52
C ILE A 214 -5.10 -1.63 -11.40
N ASP A 215 -6.04 -1.75 -10.48
CA ASP A 215 -5.91 -2.68 -9.36
C ASP A 215 -6.49 -4.06 -9.69
N PHE A 216 -7.63 -4.11 -10.41
CA PHE A 216 -8.24 -5.37 -10.81
C PHE A 216 -8.73 -5.33 -12.26
N VAL A 217 -8.80 -6.52 -12.86
CA VAL A 217 -9.38 -6.72 -14.19
C VAL A 217 -10.39 -7.86 -14.17
N MET A 218 -11.52 -7.67 -14.84
CA MET A 218 -12.57 -8.66 -14.95
C MET A 218 -12.56 -9.32 -16.33
N ARG A 219 -12.40 -10.62 -16.35
CA ARG A 219 -12.49 -11.45 -17.54
C ARG A 219 -13.89 -12.06 -17.69
N PRO A 220 -14.31 -12.37 -18.92
CA PRO A 220 -13.64 -12.13 -20.20
C PRO A 220 -13.87 -10.72 -20.76
N VAL A 221 -14.70 -9.88 -20.11
CA VAL A 221 -15.23 -8.62 -20.65
C VAL A 221 -14.20 -7.48 -20.72
N GLY A 222 -13.04 -7.60 -20.07
CA GLY A 222 -12.00 -6.57 -20.08
C GLY A 222 -12.37 -5.30 -19.29
N ARG A 223 -13.20 -5.44 -18.25
CA ARG A 223 -13.57 -4.33 -17.37
C ARG A 223 -12.52 -4.10 -16.32
N PHE A 224 -12.09 -2.86 -16.14
CA PHE A 224 -11.07 -2.46 -15.17
C PHE A 224 -11.68 -1.93 -13.88
N PHE A 225 -10.95 -2.12 -12.76
CA PHE A 225 -11.30 -1.57 -11.46
C PHE A 225 -10.12 -0.83 -10.86
N GLN A 226 -10.40 0.35 -10.33
CA GLN A 226 -9.43 1.15 -9.61
C GLN A 226 -9.92 1.43 -8.20
N VAL A 227 -9.15 1.05 -7.20
CA VAL A 227 -9.40 1.38 -5.79
C VAL A 227 -8.76 2.73 -5.47
N THR A 228 -9.53 3.66 -4.92
CA THR A 228 -9.05 5.03 -4.72
C THR A 228 -9.65 5.71 -3.50
N GLU A 229 -9.06 6.85 -3.11
CA GLU A 229 -9.57 7.77 -2.09
C GLU A 229 -10.16 9.01 -2.77
N VAL A 230 -11.14 9.65 -2.12
CA VAL A 230 -12.00 10.69 -2.75
C VAL A 230 -11.29 12.00 -3.05
N ASP A 231 -10.16 12.31 -2.43
CA ASP A 231 -9.65 13.68 -2.27
C ASP A 231 -9.26 14.44 -3.55
N ASN A 232 -9.17 13.76 -4.70
CA ASN A 232 -8.77 14.41 -5.94
C ASN A 232 -9.43 13.78 -7.17
N TYR A 233 -10.52 14.40 -7.64
CA TYR A 233 -11.28 13.94 -8.80
C TYR A 233 -10.50 14.00 -10.12
N ASP A 234 -9.49 14.85 -10.27
CA ASP A 234 -8.61 14.84 -11.44
C ASP A 234 -7.88 13.50 -11.62
N LYS A 235 -7.58 12.79 -10.53
CA LYS A 235 -6.96 11.46 -10.60
C LYS A 235 -7.86 10.44 -11.27
N TYR A 236 -9.17 10.53 -11.11
CA TYR A 236 -10.12 9.62 -11.76
C TYR A 236 -10.05 9.79 -13.29
N LEU A 237 -10.02 11.04 -13.75
CA LEU A 237 -9.89 11.33 -15.19
C LEU A 237 -8.54 10.85 -15.73
N LEU A 238 -7.44 10.99 -14.94
CA LEU A 238 -6.14 10.44 -15.30
C LEU A 238 -6.15 8.91 -15.39
N HIS A 239 -6.91 8.20 -14.55
CA HIS A 239 -7.05 6.74 -14.65
C HIS A 239 -7.83 6.36 -15.90
N ILE A 240 -8.91 7.08 -16.25
CA ILE A 240 -9.65 6.88 -17.50
C ILE A 240 -8.73 7.08 -18.70
N ASP A 241 -7.93 8.13 -18.72
CA ASP A 241 -6.96 8.41 -19.78
C ASP A 241 -5.93 7.28 -19.93
N LYS A 242 -5.41 6.76 -18.81
CA LYS A 242 -4.43 5.65 -18.80
C LYS A 242 -4.96 4.35 -19.40
N VAL A 243 -6.22 4.05 -19.19
CA VAL A 243 -6.88 2.88 -19.79
C VAL A 243 -7.48 3.19 -21.15
N MET A 244 -7.09 4.30 -21.78
CA MET A 244 -7.55 4.71 -23.11
C MET A 244 -9.08 4.69 -23.25
N HIS A 245 -9.79 5.15 -22.23
CA HIS A 245 -11.26 5.19 -22.13
C HIS A 245 -11.96 3.82 -22.23
N PHE A 246 -11.27 2.71 -21.95
CA PHE A 246 -11.96 1.44 -21.70
C PHE A 246 -12.82 1.55 -20.45
N PRO A 247 -13.88 0.74 -20.33
CA PRO A 247 -14.75 0.75 -19.16
C PRO A 247 -13.98 0.54 -17.86
N ILE A 248 -14.13 1.48 -16.92
CA ILE A 248 -13.48 1.44 -15.61
C ILE A 248 -14.51 1.66 -14.51
N SER A 249 -14.43 0.85 -13.48
CA SER A 249 -15.20 0.99 -12.25
C SER A 249 -14.31 1.51 -11.13
N PHE A 250 -14.80 2.48 -10.38
CA PHE A 250 -14.07 3.04 -9.24
C PHE A 250 -14.61 2.48 -7.94
N VAL A 251 -13.72 1.87 -7.15
CA VAL A 251 -14.00 1.41 -5.78
C VAL A 251 -13.43 2.45 -4.83
N ILE A 252 -14.32 3.19 -4.19
CA ILE A 252 -13.95 4.42 -3.50
C ILE A 252 -14.10 4.24 -1.99
N LYS A 253 -13.01 4.51 -1.26
CA LYS A 253 -12.96 4.42 0.19
C LYS A 253 -13.68 5.61 0.84
N THR A 254 -15.00 5.65 0.71
CA THR A 254 -15.86 6.69 1.28
C THR A 254 -17.25 6.19 1.61
N LYS A 255 -17.89 6.86 2.57
CA LYS A 255 -19.31 6.70 2.91
C LYS A 255 -20.22 7.69 2.18
N LEU A 256 -19.67 8.56 1.34
CA LEU A 256 -20.47 9.42 0.46
C LEU A 256 -21.26 8.55 -0.51
N SER A 257 -22.45 9.02 -0.91
CA SER A 257 -23.27 8.28 -1.86
C SER A 257 -22.64 8.30 -3.27
N LYS A 258 -22.90 7.25 -4.06
CA LYS A 258 -22.45 7.17 -5.45
C LYS A 258 -23.01 8.33 -6.30
N GLU A 259 -24.21 8.80 -6.02
CA GLU A 259 -24.85 9.94 -6.72
C GLU A 259 -24.06 11.22 -6.47
N TYR A 260 -23.60 11.45 -5.24
CA TYR A 260 -22.76 12.60 -4.90
C TYR A 260 -21.41 12.54 -5.64
N ILE A 261 -20.78 11.38 -5.64
CA ILE A 261 -19.49 11.17 -6.34
C ILE A 261 -19.65 11.40 -7.86
N LEU A 262 -20.71 10.85 -8.48
CA LEU A 262 -21.00 11.05 -9.89
C LEU A 262 -21.25 12.52 -10.21
N CYS A 263 -21.99 13.24 -9.36
CA CYS A 263 -22.20 14.67 -9.52
C CYS A 263 -20.87 15.44 -9.55
N LYS A 264 -19.97 15.12 -8.59
CA LYS A 264 -18.64 15.73 -8.54
C LYS A 264 -17.77 15.37 -9.74
N LEU A 265 -17.76 14.12 -10.15
CA LEU A 265 -17.04 13.69 -11.37
C LEU A 265 -17.52 14.44 -12.60
N ASN A 266 -18.83 14.64 -12.74
CA ASN A 266 -19.41 15.40 -13.86
C ASN A 266 -18.93 16.85 -13.88
N GLU A 267 -18.88 17.53 -12.71
CA GLU A 267 -18.31 18.89 -12.60
C GLU A 267 -16.87 18.94 -13.11
N TYR A 268 -16.03 17.96 -12.77
CA TYR A 268 -14.65 17.89 -13.22
C TYR A 268 -14.52 17.51 -14.70
N ILE A 269 -15.37 16.63 -15.21
CA ILE A 269 -15.46 16.29 -16.64
C ILE A 269 -15.81 17.54 -17.46
N ASP A 270 -16.77 18.33 -17.02
CA ASP A 270 -17.20 19.56 -17.69
C ASP A 270 -16.05 20.56 -17.79
N VAL A 271 -15.31 20.76 -16.69
CA VAL A 271 -14.12 21.62 -16.67
C VAL A 271 -13.04 21.08 -17.62
N ARG A 272 -12.74 19.77 -17.56
CA ARG A 272 -11.73 19.12 -18.40
C ARG A 272 -12.06 19.17 -19.88
N ALA A 273 -13.33 18.96 -20.21
CA ALA A 273 -13.82 18.95 -21.59
C ALA A 273 -13.88 20.36 -22.24
N ASN A 274 -13.85 21.41 -21.41
CA ASN A 274 -13.89 22.81 -21.87
C ASN A 274 -14.96 23.06 -22.94
N GLY A 275 -16.19 22.57 -22.73
CA GLY A 275 -17.33 22.70 -23.62
C GLY A 275 -17.34 21.73 -24.81
N MET A 276 -16.35 20.87 -24.98
CA MET A 276 -16.29 19.88 -26.06
C MET A 276 -17.14 18.64 -25.71
N ARG A 277 -18.36 18.56 -26.24
CA ARG A 277 -19.32 17.49 -25.98
C ARG A 277 -18.77 16.08 -26.25
N ILE A 278 -17.97 15.90 -27.29
CA ILE A 278 -17.37 14.60 -27.63
C ILE A 278 -16.41 14.11 -26.55
N ILE A 279 -15.72 15.01 -25.85
CA ILE A 279 -14.83 14.68 -24.73
C ILE A 279 -15.64 14.31 -23.51
N GLN A 280 -16.69 15.08 -23.19
CA GLN A 280 -17.62 14.74 -22.10
C GLN A 280 -18.20 13.33 -22.29
N GLU A 281 -18.74 13.03 -23.46
CA GLU A 281 -19.33 11.71 -23.77
C GLU A 281 -18.33 10.57 -23.65
N ARG A 282 -17.05 10.79 -23.99
CA ARG A 282 -15.99 9.80 -23.81
C ARG A 282 -15.75 9.46 -22.34
N TYR A 283 -15.61 10.48 -21.49
CA TYR A 283 -15.43 10.25 -20.05
C TYR A 283 -16.64 9.58 -19.43
N HIS A 284 -17.86 10.03 -19.76
CA HIS A 284 -19.09 9.42 -19.23
C HIS A 284 -19.23 7.95 -19.61
N LYS A 285 -18.90 7.59 -20.88
CA LYS A 285 -18.94 6.20 -21.34
C LYS A 285 -17.86 5.32 -20.71
N ALA A 286 -16.74 5.90 -20.29
CA ALA A 286 -15.68 5.16 -19.65
C ALA A 286 -15.98 4.84 -18.18
N ILE A 287 -16.83 5.62 -17.49
CA ILE A 287 -17.23 5.33 -16.13
C ILE A 287 -18.31 4.25 -16.14
N GLU A 288 -17.93 3.02 -15.80
CA GLU A 288 -18.84 1.87 -15.77
C GLU A 288 -19.66 1.86 -14.50
N GLU A 289 -18.99 2.01 -13.34
CA GLU A 289 -19.64 1.94 -12.04
C GLU A 289 -18.87 2.70 -10.97
N ILE A 290 -19.60 3.26 -10.01
CA ILE A 290 -19.07 3.81 -8.76
C ILE A 290 -19.51 2.91 -7.63
N ILE A 291 -18.55 2.38 -6.88
CA ILE A 291 -18.75 1.47 -5.75
C ILE A 291 -18.13 2.14 -4.53
N THR A 292 -18.93 2.44 -3.53
CA THR A 292 -18.47 3.04 -2.27
C THR A 292 -18.47 2.02 -1.13
N ILE A 293 -18.08 2.42 0.06
CA ILE A 293 -18.19 1.57 1.26
C ILE A 293 -19.66 1.10 1.45
N ASN A 294 -20.64 1.93 1.11
CA ASN A 294 -22.04 1.60 1.30
C ASN A 294 -22.49 0.40 0.43
N GLU A 295 -22.08 0.37 -0.84
CA GLU A 295 -22.39 -0.75 -1.73
C GLU A 295 -21.69 -2.02 -1.26
N LEU A 296 -20.39 -1.93 -0.88
CA LEU A 296 -19.65 -3.08 -0.35
C LEU A 296 -20.30 -3.66 0.91
N GLN A 297 -20.76 -2.81 1.82
CA GLN A 297 -21.45 -3.23 3.05
C GLN A 297 -22.80 -3.84 2.76
N GLN A 298 -23.56 -3.28 1.81
CA GLN A 298 -24.84 -3.85 1.37
C GLN A 298 -24.65 -5.26 0.82
N TRP A 299 -23.67 -5.47 -0.05
CA TRP A 299 -23.40 -6.80 -0.62
C TRP A 299 -23.03 -7.83 0.45
N ILE A 300 -22.27 -7.45 1.49
CA ILE A 300 -21.98 -8.35 2.62
C ILE A 300 -23.27 -8.80 3.34
N VAL A 301 -24.23 -7.90 3.52
CA VAL A 301 -25.50 -8.25 4.18
C VAL A 301 -26.26 -9.32 3.39
N GLU A 302 -26.23 -9.24 2.07
CA GLU A 302 -26.95 -10.13 1.14
C GLU A 302 -26.29 -11.52 0.97
N LEU A 303 -25.02 -11.71 1.40
CA LEU A 303 -24.28 -12.95 1.20
C LEU A 303 -24.83 -14.12 2.05
N ASN A 304 -24.72 -15.32 1.51
CA ASN A 304 -24.94 -16.56 2.26
C ASN A 304 -23.69 -16.95 3.08
N ASP A 305 -23.84 -17.93 3.95
CA ASP A 305 -22.81 -18.33 4.89
C ASP A 305 -21.52 -18.83 4.21
N ASN A 306 -21.66 -19.65 3.15
CA ASN A 306 -20.53 -20.16 2.40
C ASN A 306 -19.75 -19.03 1.70
N ASP A 307 -20.43 -17.99 1.25
CA ASP A 307 -19.80 -16.85 0.61
C ASP A 307 -19.00 -16.00 1.60
N ILE A 308 -19.49 -15.87 2.82
CA ILE A 308 -18.75 -15.19 3.90
C ILE A 308 -17.46 -15.92 4.22
N ASP A 309 -17.48 -17.25 4.35
CA ASP A 309 -16.26 -18.03 4.60
C ASP A 309 -15.26 -17.94 3.44
N ASN A 310 -15.75 -17.90 2.20
CA ASN A 310 -14.89 -17.67 1.02
C ASN A 310 -14.23 -16.29 1.06
N ILE A 311 -14.97 -15.23 1.41
CA ILE A 311 -14.43 -13.88 1.53
C ILE A 311 -13.36 -13.82 2.62
N ILE A 312 -13.61 -14.35 3.81
CA ILE A 312 -12.63 -14.37 4.91
C ILE A 312 -11.36 -15.12 4.49
N ARG A 313 -11.52 -16.26 3.82
CA ARG A 313 -10.38 -17.04 3.29
C ARG A 313 -9.59 -16.23 2.26
N ASP A 314 -10.27 -15.60 1.30
CA ASP A 314 -9.62 -14.79 0.27
C ASP A 314 -8.87 -13.59 0.90
N ILE A 315 -9.48 -12.87 1.84
CA ILE A 315 -8.83 -11.77 2.56
C ILE A 315 -7.54 -12.27 3.24
N ASN A 316 -7.60 -13.40 3.95
CA ASN A 316 -6.45 -13.97 4.66
C ASN A 316 -5.32 -14.33 3.68
N ILE A 317 -5.63 -15.02 2.58
CA ILE A 317 -4.66 -15.43 1.56
C ILE A 317 -3.99 -14.19 0.95
N TYR A 318 -4.78 -13.22 0.48
CA TYR A 318 -4.22 -12.03 -0.18
C TYR A 318 -3.47 -11.13 0.78
N TYR A 319 -3.91 -11.03 2.03
CA TYR A 319 -3.19 -10.26 3.03
C TYR A 319 -1.82 -10.88 3.37
N LYS A 320 -1.76 -12.17 3.63
CA LYS A 320 -0.50 -12.89 3.86
C LYS A 320 0.44 -12.76 2.66
N PHE A 321 -0.09 -12.94 1.45
CA PHE A 321 0.68 -12.77 0.22
C PHE A 321 1.23 -11.36 0.06
N GLU A 322 0.41 -10.34 0.34
CA GLU A 322 0.82 -8.94 0.25
C GLU A 322 1.87 -8.58 1.31
N MET A 323 1.75 -9.13 2.52
CA MET A 323 2.69 -8.89 3.62
C MET A 323 3.94 -9.76 3.55
N ASN A 324 4.02 -10.74 2.64
CA ASN A 324 5.09 -11.74 2.57
C ASN A 324 5.23 -12.55 3.89
N ILE A 325 4.13 -12.88 4.50
CA ILE A 325 4.12 -13.72 5.68
C ILE A 325 4.08 -15.17 5.20
N ASP A 326 5.16 -15.91 5.45
CA ASP A 326 5.27 -17.32 5.06
C ASP A 326 4.30 -18.19 5.85
N TYR A 327 3.76 -19.21 5.17
CA TYR A 327 2.84 -20.19 5.78
C TYR A 327 3.54 -21.15 6.77
N ASP A 328 4.88 -21.17 6.78
CA ASP A 328 5.67 -22.21 7.44
C ASP A 328 6.20 -21.84 8.84
N ASN A 329 5.79 -20.72 9.42
CA ASN A 329 6.18 -20.34 10.79
C ASN A 329 4.99 -20.40 11.75
N ASN A 330 4.44 -21.61 11.95
CA ASN A 330 3.66 -22.00 13.14
C ASN A 330 3.98 -23.43 13.54
#